data_418eaa2001644d7b0529ffc7808b0781
#
_entry.id   418eaa2001644d7b0529ffc7808b0781
#
_cell.length_a   1.000
_cell.length_b   1.000
_cell.length_c   1.000
_cell.angle_alpha   90.00
_cell.angle_beta   90.00
_cell.angle_gamma   90.00
#
_symmetry.space_group_name_H-M   'P 1'
#
loop_
_entity.id
_entity.type
_entity.pdbx_description
1 polymer ?
#
loop_
_entity_poly.entity_id
_entity_poly.type
_entity_poly.pdbx_seq_one_letter_code
_entity_poly.pdbx_strand_id
1 'polypeptide(L)'
;MESIGNPGLWMAFGAIVVVMLAIDLFAVGGSRQHRVSFREAATWSVIWVTVSFLFAAGLWWHLDGSAGREVANAKSMEFVTGYLIEKSLAVDNVFVWLMLFSFFGIPLELQKRVLILGVIGAIIMRTGMIFAGAWLIAQFHWILYIFGAFLLITGIKMWWFADAKPDLANNPVLKWLRGHMKVTDSLHGERFFVMQDGVRYATPLFLALILVEISDLIFAVDSIPAIFAITGDPFIVLTSNVFAILGLRAMYFLLADMADRFSLLKYGLAAVLVFIGVKMILIDVYKIPIGFSLAVVATFIGISIGLSLSKEKRERGNP
;
A
#
# COMPACT_ATOMS: atom_id res chain seq x y z
N MET A 1 -16.77 -14.27 13.35
CA MET A 1 -15.31 -14.28 13.30
C MET A 1 -14.79 -13.84 14.66
N GLU A 2 -14.02 -14.69 15.32
CA GLU A 2 -13.39 -14.30 16.59
C GLU A 2 -12.16 -13.45 16.27
N SER A 3 -12.13 -12.22 16.77
CA SER A 3 -10.98 -11.33 16.65
C SER A 3 -10.16 -11.41 17.93
N ILE A 4 -8.82 -11.44 17.81
CA ILE A 4 -7.92 -11.25 18.96
C ILE A 4 -7.94 -9.80 19.47
N GLY A 5 -8.51 -8.88 18.72
CA GLY A 5 -8.55 -7.45 19.01
C GLY A 5 -9.43 -7.13 20.23
N ASN A 6 -8.84 -7.18 21.41
CA ASN A 6 -9.51 -6.64 22.61
C ASN A 6 -9.33 -5.11 22.70
N PRO A 7 -10.11 -4.39 23.54
CA PRO A 7 -10.01 -2.93 23.65
C PRO A 7 -8.60 -2.42 23.96
N GLY A 8 -7.81 -3.18 24.75
CA GLY A 8 -6.43 -2.83 25.07
C GLY A 8 -5.51 -2.88 23.84
N LEU A 9 -5.62 -3.94 23.02
CA LEU A 9 -4.87 -4.06 21.76
C LEU A 9 -5.25 -2.98 20.76
N TRP A 10 -6.54 -2.64 20.63
CA TRP A 10 -6.99 -1.55 19.76
C TRP A 10 -6.45 -0.20 20.20
N MET A 11 -6.47 0.10 21.52
CA MET A 11 -5.91 1.33 22.08
C MET A 11 -4.39 1.39 21.90
N ALA A 12 -3.67 0.30 22.16
CA ALA A 12 -2.23 0.23 21.97
C ALA A 12 -1.86 0.43 20.49
N PHE A 13 -2.56 -0.23 19.58
CA PHE A 13 -2.39 -0.05 18.14
C PHE A 13 -2.65 1.41 17.73
N GLY A 14 -3.77 2.00 18.13
CA GLY A 14 -4.10 3.39 17.84
C GLY A 14 -3.04 4.37 18.32
N ALA A 15 -2.53 4.17 19.56
CA ALA A 15 -1.45 4.98 20.11
C ALA A 15 -0.15 4.84 19.31
N ILE A 16 0.23 3.62 18.92
CA ILE A 16 1.41 3.36 18.07
C ILE A 16 1.26 4.08 16.72
N VAL A 17 0.10 3.96 16.07
CA VAL A 17 -0.17 4.61 14.77
C VAL A 17 -0.07 6.13 14.88
N VAL A 18 -0.64 6.74 15.92
CA VAL A 18 -0.55 8.19 16.14
C VAL A 18 0.90 8.63 16.34
N VAL A 19 1.66 7.89 17.15
CA VAL A 19 3.10 8.18 17.36
C VAL A 19 3.89 8.03 16.06
N MET A 20 3.65 6.95 15.30
CA MET A 20 4.32 6.71 14.02
C MET A 20 3.98 7.80 13.01
N LEU A 21 2.71 8.22 12.89
CA LEU A 21 2.30 9.33 12.04
C LEU A 21 2.97 10.64 12.48
N ALA A 22 3.01 10.92 13.77
CA ALA A 22 3.70 12.11 14.28
C ALA A 22 5.20 12.08 13.93
N ILE A 23 5.88 10.96 14.15
CA ILE A 23 7.28 10.80 13.75
C ILE A 23 7.45 10.99 12.24
N ASP A 24 6.61 10.35 11.43
CA ASP A 24 6.67 10.46 9.97
C ASP A 24 6.46 11.90 9.51
N LEU A 25 5.52 12.63 10.12
CA LEU A 25 5.24 14.02 9.80
C LEU A 25 6.39 14.97 10.14
N PHE A 26 7.02 14.79 11.32
CA PHE A 26 8.02 15.72 11.84
C PHE A 26 9.45 15.33 11.51
N ALA A 27 9.79 14.04 11.42
CA ALA A 27 11.14 13.56 11.25
C ALA A 27 11.54 13.32 9.79
N VAL A 28 10.64 12.77 8.97
CA VAL A 28 10.94 12.50 7.56
C VAL A 28 10.80 13.77 6.73
N GLY A 29 11.94 14.34 6.32
CA GLY A 29 11.98 15.50 5.43
C GLY A 29 12.01 16.86 6.10
N GLY A 30 12.40 16.98 7.38
CA GLY A 30 12.82 18.21 8.07
C GLY A 30 12.02 19.48 7.77
N SER A 31 12.69 20.65 7.85
CA SER A 31 12.13 21.98 7.57
C SER A 31 11.72 22.15 6.10
N ARG A 32 10.86 23.12 5.83
CA ARG A 32 10.05 23.41 4.63
C ARG A 32 10.67 23.24 3.23
N GLN A 33 11.97 23.03 3.08
CA GLN A 33 12.65 22.95 1.77
C GLN A 33 13.75 21.87 1.71
N HIS A 34 13.71 20.86 2.61
CA HIS A 34 14.69 19.79 2.59
C HIS A 34 14.33 18.73 1.55
N ARG A 35 15.22 18.50 0.59
CA ARG A 35 15.13 17.37 -0.35
C ARG A 35 15.57 16.11 0.38
N VAL A 36 14.65 15.13 0.52
CA VAL A 36 14.95 13.83 1.14
C VAL A 36 16.03 13.13 0.32
N SER A 37 17.16 12.79 0.93
CA SER A 37 18.23 12.06 0.26
C SER A 37 17.90 10.56 0.19
N PHE A 38 18.52 9.85 -0.78
CA PHE A 38 18.40 8.40 -0.89
C PHE A 38 18.74 7.67 0.41
N ARG A 39 19.83 8.09 1.09
CA ARG A 39 20.25 7.47 2.38
C ARG A 39 19.22 7.70 3.47
N GLU A 40 18.66 8.88 3.55
CA GLU A 40 17.60 9.22 4.50
C GLU A 40 16.33 8.38 4.23
N ALA A 41 15.88 8.32 2.98
CA ALA A 41 14.75 7.51 2.57
C ALA A 41 14.96 6.01 2.86
N ALA A 42 16.15 5.47 2.57
CA ALA A 42 16.51 4.10 2.88
C ALA A 42 16.51 3.83 4.40
N THR A 43 17.09 4.72 5.18
CA THR A 43 17.13 4.60 6.65
C THR A 43 15.74 4.58 7.23
N TRP A 44 14.86 5.51 6.83
CA TRP A 44 13.48 5.54 7.29
C TRP A 44 12.68 4.32 6.83
N SER A 45 12.90 3.83 5.61
CA SER A 45 12.26 2.60 5.12
C SER A 45 12.66 1.40 5.99
N VAL A 46 13.94 1.26 6.34
CA VAL A 46 14.42 0.19 7.23
C VAL A 46 13.82 0.35 8.64
N ILE A 47 13.75 1.57 9.18
CA ILE A 47 13.14 1.85 10.49
C ILE A 47 11.68 1.38 10.49
N TRP A 48 10.88 1.75 9.49
CA TRP A 48 9.46 1.38 9.42
C TRP A 48 9.25 -0.14 9.27
N VAL A 49 10.08 -0.81 8.48
CA VAL A 49 10.08 -2.27 8.39
C VAL A 49 10.42 -2.89 9.75
N THR A 50 11.46 -2.40 10.41
CA THR A 50 11.87 -2.90 11.75
C THR A 50 10.77 -2.71 12.78
N VAL A 51 10.11 -1.55 12.83
CA VAL A 51 8.99 -1.28 13.74
C VAL A 51 7.82 -2.25 13.48
N SER A 52 7.54 -2.59 12.22
CA SER A 52 6.50 -3.55 11.87
C SER A 52 6.82 -4.96 12.39
N PHE A 53 8.09 -5.40 12.27
CA PHE A 53 8.52 -6.69 12.82
C PHE A 53 8.60 -6.69 14.36
N LEU A 54 8.94 -5.56 14.97
CA LEU A 54 8.87 -5.41 16.43
C LEU A 54 7.42 -5.49 16.93
N PHE A 55 6.48 -4.91 16.20
CA PHE A 55 5.06 -5.08 16.51
C PHE A 55 4.63 -6.55 16.38
N ALA A 56 5.04 -7.26 15.33
CA ALA A 56 4.77 -8.70 15.19
C ALA A 56 5.33 -9.52 16.35
N ALA A 57 6.56 -9.23 16.78
CA ALA A 57 7.19 -9.88 17.93
C ALA A 57 6.48 -9.56 19.25
N GLY A 58 6.07 -8.30 19.46
CA GLY A 58 5.30 -7.87 20.63
C GLY A 58 3.91 -8.54 20.67
N LEU A 59 3.24 -8.63 19.52
CA LEU A 59 1.96 -9.34 19.37
C LEU A 59 2.11 -10.82 19.70
N TRP A 60 3.15 -11.44 19.16
CA TRP A 60 3.47 -12.84 19.46
C TRP A 60 3.69 -13.05 20.95
N TRP A 61 4.51 -12.24 21.60
CA TRP A 61 4.79 -12.33 23.02
C TRP A 61 3.55 -12.16 23.90
N HIS A 62 2.70 -11.19 23.56
CA HIS A 62 1.43 -10.94 24.25
C HIS A 62 0.48 -12.15 24.13
N LEU A 63 0.34 -12.69 22.92
CA LEU A 63 -0.54 -13.83 22.65
C LEU A 63 -0.01 -15.15 23.23
N ASP A 64 1.32 -15.35 23.28
CA ASP A 64 1.92 -16.52 23.89
C ASP A 64 1.53 -16.64 25.38
N GLY A 65 1.52 -15.50 26.08
CA GLY A 65 1.12 -15.44 27.51
C GLY A 65 -0.39 -15.48 27.75
N SER A 66 -1.23 -15.11 26.77
CA SER A 66 -2.69 -14.94 26.98
C SER A 66 -3.54 -15.97 26.24
N ALA A 67 -3.15 -16.43 25.07
CA ALA A 67 -3.92 -17.32 24.19
C ALA A 67 -3.18 -18.62 23.84
N GLY A 68 -1.91 -18.74 24.23
CA GLY A 68 -1.06 -19.90 23.99
C GLY A 68 -0.23 -19.85 22.70
N ARG A 69 0.80 -20.72 22.66
CA ARG A 69 1.84 -20.75 21.63
C ARG A 69 1.32 -20.93 20.21
N GLU A 70 0.32 -21.78 20.01
CA GLU A 70 -0.23 -22.05 18.67
C GLU A 70 -0.92 -20.81 18.09
N VAL A 71 -1.73 -20.12 18.91
CA VAL A 71 -2.42 -18.89 18.51
C VAL A 71 -1.40 -17.78 18.24
N ALA A 72 -0.40 -17.63 19.12
CA ALA A 72 0.66 -16.64 18.93
C ALA A 72 1.41 -16.84 17.61
N ASN A 73 1.81 -18.08 17.29
CA ASN A 73 2.48 -18.42 16.04
C ASN A 73 1.58 -18.14 14.84
N ALA A 74 0.33 -18.60 14.85
CA ALA A 74 -0.61 -18.41 13.74
C ALA A 74 -0.86 -16.93 13.47
N LYS A 75 -1.24 -16.15 14.50
CA LYS A 75 -1.59 -14.74 14.35
C LYS A 75 -0.42 -13.85 13.97
N SER A 76 0.76 -14.12 14.49
CA SER A 76 1.96 -13.38 14.07
C SER A 76 2.37 -13.68 12.63
N MET A 77 2.24 -14.95 12.18
CA MET A 77 2.46 -15.33 10.79
C MET A 77 1.41 -14.72 9.86
N GLU A 78 0.13 -14.66 10.26
CA GLU A 78 -0.93 -13.95 9.54
C GLU A 78 -0.58 -12.48 9.35
N PHE A 79 -0.16 -11.79 10.44
CA PHE A 79 0.27 -10.40 10.38
C PHE A 79 1.44 -10.19 9.43
N VAL A 80 2.52 -10.97 9.57
CA VAL A 80 3.72 -10.82 8.72
C VAL A 80 3.37 -11.09 7.26
N THR A 81 2.55 -12.11 6.98
CA THR A 81 2.13 -12.44 5.61
C THR A 81 1.29 -11.29 5.02
N GLY A 82 0.30 -10.80 5.75
CA GLY A 82 -0.52 -9.65 5.34
C GLY A 82 0.32 -8.40 5.11
N TYR A 83 1.26 -8.12 6.02
CA TYR A 83 2.20 -7.01 5.89
C TYR A 83 3.07 -7.11 4.62
N LEU A 84 3.63 -8.27 4.32
CA LEU A 84 4.47 -8.48 3.13
C LEU A 84 3.67 -8.35 1.84
N ILE A 85 2.45 -8.89 1.80
CA ILE A 85 1.56 -8.75 0.65
C ILE A 85 1.24 -7.29 0.41
N GLU A 86 0.74 -6.58 1.43
CA GLU A 86 0.37 -5.17 1.33
C GLU A 86 1.58 -4.31 0.98
N LYS A 87 2.71 -4.52 1.66
CA LYS A 87 3.94 -3.76 1.39
C LYS A 87 4.43 -3.94 -0.04
N SER A 88 4.27 -5.13 -0.60
CA SER A 88 4.65 -5.43 -1.98
C SER A 88 3.70 -4.80 -2.99
N LEU A 89 2.39 -4.89 -2.77
CA LEU A 89 1.38 -4.24 -3.61
C LEU A 89 1.48 -2.71 -3.54
N ALA A 90 1.88 -2.17 -2.39
CA ALA A 90 2.09 -0.75 -2.18
C ALA A 90 3.23 -0.15 -3.01
N VAL A 91 4.14 -0.97 -3.55
CA VAL A 91 5.16 -0.50 -4.52
C VAL A 91 4.51 0.00 -5.81
N ASP A 92 3.46 -0.68 -6.29
CA ASP A 92 2.73 -0.24 -7.49
C ASP A 92 2.04 1.11 -7.27
N ASN A 93 1.52 1.36 -6.06
CA ASN A 93 0.97 2.67 -5.70
C ASN A 93 2.01 3.78 -5.86
N VAL A 94 3.25 3.51 -5.42
CA VAL A 94 4.35 4.47 -5.55
C VAL A 94 4.66 4.79 -7.01
N PHE A 95 4.65 3.82 -7.91
CA PHE A 95 4.86 4.07 -9.34
C PHE A 95 3.75 4.94 -9.95
N VAL A 96 2.49 4.71 -9.57
CA VAL A 96 1.38 5.56 -10.01
C VAL A 96 1.54 6.99 -9.49
N TRP A 97 1.95 7.15 -8.23
CA TRP A 97 2.20 8.49 -7.66
C TRP A 97 3.33 9.21 -8.39
N LEU A 98 4.43 8.53 -8.72
CA LEU A 98 5.52 9.10 -9.53
C LEU A 98 5.02 9.58 -10.88
N MET A 99 4.19 8.79 -11.57
CA MET A 99 3.61 9.19 -12.86
C MET A 99 2.66 10.39 -12.71
N LEU A 100 1.82 10.42 -11.67
CA LEU A 100 0.91 11.54 -11.41
C LEU A 100 1.68 12.82 -11.14
N PHE A 101 2.71 12.80 -10.29
CA PHE A 101 3.51 13.99 -10.02
C PHE A 101 4.29 14.47 -11.25
N SER A 102 4.80 13.54 -12.05
CA SER A 102 5.45 13.87 -13.33
C SER A 102 4.47 14.50 -14.32
N PHE A 103 3.25 13.93 -14.45
CA PHE A 103 2.20 14.44 -15.33
C PHE A 103 1.77 15.88 -14.99
N PHE A 104 1.63 16.19 -13.69
CA PHE A 104 1.28 17.53 -13.22
C PHE A 104 2.49 18.48 -13.10
N GLY A 105 3.70 18.00 -13.37
CA GLY A 105 4.93 18.79 -13.21
C GLY A 105 5.17 19.24 -11.77
N ILE A 106 4.81 18.42 -10.78
CA ILE A 106 4.93 18.77 -9.37
C ILE A 106 6.37 18.52 -8.90
N PRO A 107 7.11 19.57 -8.51
CA PRO A 107 8.49 19.42 -8.02
C PRO A 107 8.52 18.67 -6.68
N LEU A 108 9.64 17.99 -6.39
CA LEU A 108 9.81 17.12 -5.22
C LEU A 108 9.46 17.81 -3.89
N GLU A 109 9.75 19.10 -3.79
CA GLU A 109 9.50 19.90 -2.58
C GLU A 109 8.00 20.02 -2.25
N LEU A 110 7.13 20.01 -3.27
CA LEU A 110 5.67 20.11 -3.11
C LEU A 110 4.99 18.75 -2.99
N GLN A 111 5.64 17.67 -3.41
CA GLN A 111 5.08 16.30 -3.36
C GLN A 111 4.87 15.84 -1.91
N LYS A 112 5.73 16.26 -0.98
CA LYS A 112 5.65 15.93 0.45
C LYS A 112 4.25 16.17 1.03
N ARG A 113 3.63 17.30 0.71
CA ARG A 113 2.32 17.67 1.23
C ARG A 113 1.20 16.75 0.72
N VAL A 114 1.26 16.39 -0.56
CA VAL A 114 0.31 15.45 -1.16
C VAL A 114 0.49 14.06 -0.56
N LEU A 115 1.74 13.60 -0.41
CA LEU A 115 2.04 12.30 0.16
C LEU A 115 1.59 12.16 1.63
N ILE A 116 1.73 13.23 2.43
CA ILE A 116 1.25 13.24 3.82
C ILE A 116 -0.26 13.05 3.88
N LEU A 117 -1.00 13.86 3.12
CA LEU A 117 -2.46 13.79 3.10
C LEU A 117 -2.93 12.49 2.46
N GLY A 118 -2.26 12.03 1.40
CA GLY A 118 -2.53 10.73 0.78
C GLY A 118 -2.38 9.56 1.74
N VAL A 119 -1.33 9.52 2.56
CA VAL A 119 -1.17 8.46 3.57
C VAL A 119 -2.26 8.52 4.63
N ILE A 120 -2.64 9.71 5.09
CA ILE A 120 -3.73 9.86 6.08
C ILE A 120 -5.07 9.43 5.46
N GLY A 121 -5.37 9.88 4.24
CA GLY A 121 -6.59 9.50 3.51
C GLY A 121 -6.64 7.99 3.26
N ALA A 122 -5.52 7.40 2.82
CA ALA A 122 -5.38 5.96 2.63
C ALA A 122 -5.71 5.17 3.92
N ILE A 123 -5.17 5.56 5.07
CA ILE A 123 -5.45 4.91 6.35
C ILE A 123 -6.95 4.98 6.68
N ILE A 124 -7.58 6.16 6.51
CA ILE A 124 -9.01 6.35 6.81
C ILE A 124 -9.87 5.50 5.87
N MET A 125 -9.64 5.59 4.56
CA MET A 125 -10.43 4.86 3.56
C MET A 125 -10.27 3.34 3.72
N ARG A 126 -9.05 2.84 3.87
CA ARG A 126 -8.80 1.41 4.06
C ARG A 126 -9.36 0.88 5.36
N THR A 127 -9.32 1.67 6.45
CA THR A 127 -9.99 1.30 7.70
C THR A 127 -11.48 1.07 7.46
N GLY A 128 -12.16 2.00 6.78
CA GLY A 128 -13.56 1.85 6.42
C GLY A 128 -13.84 0.62 5.55
N MET A 129 -13.02 0.40 4.51
CA MET A 129 -13.16 -0.75 3.60
C MET A 129 -12.89 -2.09 4.31
N ILE A 130 -11.92 -2.15 5.21
CA ILE A 130 -11.60 -3.37 5.96
C ILE A 130 -12.77 -3.76 6.88
N PHE A 131 -13.34 -2.81 7.62
CA PHE A 131 -14.51 -3.11 8.45
C PHE A 131 -15.75 -3.46 7.63
N ALA A 132 -15.99 -2.77 6.50
CA ALA A 132 -17.06 -3.12 5.58
C ALA A 132 -16.84 -4.51 4.96
N GLY A 133 -15.64 -4.83 4.55
CA GLY A 133 -15.26 -6.14 4.02
C GLY A 133 -15.38 -7.25 5.05
N ALA A 134 -14.93 -7.02 6.29
CA ALA A 134 -15.08 -7.97 7.39
C ALA A 134 -16.55 -8.25 7.69
N TRP A 135 -17.39 -7.20 7.74
CA TRP A 135 -18.82 -7.34 7.93
C TRP A 135 -19.46 -8.14 6.78
N LEU A 136 -19.10 -7.82 5.55
CA LEU A 136 -19.64 -8.47 4.35
C LEU A 136 -19.29 -9.96 4.32
N ILE A 137 -18.05 -10.34 4.62
CA ILE A 137 -17.60 -11.73 4.69
C ILE A 137 -18.30 -12.47 5.85
N ALA A 138 -18.54 -11.79 6.99
CA ALA A 138 -19.25 -12.39 8.10
C ALA A 138 -20.71 -12.71 7.79
N GLN A 139 -21.37 -11.89 6.95
CA GLN A 139 -22.76 -12.11 6.53
C GLN A 139 -22.86 -13.09 5.35
N PHE A 140 -21.93 -13.04 4.42
CA PHE A 140 -21.98 -13.73 3.14
C PHE A 140 -20.68 -14.48 2.86
N HIS A 141 -20.52 -15.68 3.37
CA HIS A 141 -19.28 -16.47 3.20
C HIS A 141 -18.92 -16.69 1.70
N TRP A 142 -19.91 -16.83 0.83
CA TRP A 142 -19.72 -17.01 -0.61
C TRP A 142 -18.99 -15.83 -1.30
N ILE A 143 -18.91 -14.66 -0.65
CA ILE A 143 -18.21 -13.49 -1.20
C ILE A 143 -16.70 -13.72 -1.32
N LEU A 144 -16.14 -14.64 -0.52
CA LEU A 144 -14.74 -15.06 -0.62
C LEU A 144 -14.42 -15.65 -2.00
N TYR A 145 -15.37 -16.37 -2.62
CA TYR A 145 -15.20 -16.90 -3.99
C TYR A 145 -15.19 -15.79 -5.02
N ILE A 146 -16.04 -14.75 -4.85
CA ILE A 146 -16.01 -13.57 -5.72
C ILE A 146 -14.69 -12.86 -5.59
N PHE A 147 -14.21 -12.64 -4.37
CA PHE A 147 -12.90 -12.04 -4.14
C PHE A 147 -11.78 -12.88 -4.73
N GLY A 148 -11.81 -14.20 -4.57
CA GLY A 148 -10.85 -15.10 -5.17
C GLY A 148 -10.82 -15.03 -6.70
N ALA A 149 -12.00 -15.07 -7.33
CA ALA A 149 -12.12 -14.91 -8.78
C ALA A 149 -11.64 -13.55 -9.27
N PHE A 150 -11.97 -12.48 -8.53
CA PHE A 150 -11.52 -11.12 -8.82
C PHE A 150 -9.98 -11.00 -8.76
N LEU A 151 -9.35 -11.51 -7.69
CA LEU A 151 -7.88 -11.52 -7.57
C LEU A 151 -7.21 -12.34 -8.66
N LEU A 152 -7.78 -13.50 -9.01
CA LEU A 152 -7.26 -14.33 -10.10
C LEU A 152 -7.28 -13.59 -11.43
N ILE A 153 -8.42 -12.96 -11.76
CA ILE A 153 -8.58 -12.18 -13.00
C ILE A 153 -7.63 -10.98 -12.99
N THR A 154 -7.54 -10.26 -11.88
CA THR A 154 -6.62 -9.11 -11.73
C THR A 154 -5.17 -9.53 -11.90
N GLY A 155 -4.75 -10.62 -11.25
CA GLY A 155 -3.38 -11.14 -11.38
C GLY A 155 -3.05 -11.56 -12.81
N ILE A 156 -3.96 -12.27 -13.50
CA ILE A 156 -3.80 -12.65 -14.90
C ILE A 156 -3.73 -11.40 -15.81
N LYS A 157 -4.64 -10.44 -15.61
CA LYS A 157 -4.64 -9.17 -16.34
C LYS A 157 -3.33 -8.39 -16.12
N MET A 158 -2.88 -8.30 -14.88
CA MET A 158 -1.62 -7.64 -14.52
C MET A 158 -0.43 -8.30 -15.20
N TRP A 159 -0.41 -9.63 -15.31
CA TRP A 159 0.64 -10.37 -16.03
C TRP A 159 0.69 -10.01 -17.52
N TRP A 160 -0.46 -9.99 -18.20
CA TRP A 160 -0.52 -9.72 -19.63
C TRP A 160 -0.31 -8.25 -20.00
N PHE A 161 -0.77 -7.32 -19.15
CA PHE A 161 -0.70 -5.88 -19.40
C PHE A 161 0.35 -5.18 -18.52
N ALA A 162 1.34 -5.93 -18.05
CA ALA A 162 2.37 -5.42 -17.13
C ALA A 162 3.12 -4.19 -17.67
N ASP A 163 3.29 -4.07 -18.99
CA ASP A 163 4.00 -2.97 -19.65
C ASP A 163 3.10 -1.82 -20.12
N ALA A 164 1.78 -1.92 -19.90
CA ALA A 164 0.84 -0.88 -20.30
C ALA A 164 1.02 0.36 -19.40
N LYS A 165 1.28 1.51 -20.03
CA LYS A 165 1.34 2.81 -19.33
C LYS A 165 -0.07 3.38 -19.21
N PRO A 166 -0.50 3.84 -18.03
CA PRO A 166 -1.79 4.52 -17.86
C PRO A 166 -1.84 5.81 -18.68
N ASP A 167 -2.92 5.98 -19.45
CA ASP A 167 -3.19 7.24 -20.16
C ASP A 167 -3.85 8.25 -19.21
N LEU A 168 -3.03 9.05 -18.53
CA LEU A 168 -3.49 10.06 -17.58
C LEU A 168 -4.21 11.21 -18.26
N ALA A 169 -3.86 11.57 -19.50
CA ALA A 169 -4.50 12.65 -20.25
C ALA A 169 -5.98 12.36 -20.53
N ASN A 170 -6.30 11.09 -20.77
CA ASN A 170 -7.66 10.62 -21.03
C ASN A 170 -8.37 10.07 -19.78
N ASN A 171 -7.77 10.20 -18.58
CA ASN A 171 -8.38 9.72 -17.34
C ASN A 171 -9.77 10.34 -17.13
N PRO A 172 -10.83 9.53 -16.98
CA PRO A 172 -12.21 10.01 -16.85
C PRO A 172 -12.43 10.87 -15.59
N VAL A 173 -11.73 10.55 -14.49
CA VAL A 173 -11.80 11.30 -13.23
C VAL A 173 -11.22 12.69 -13.44
N LEU A 174 -10.07 12.79 -14.09
CA LEU A 174 -9.42 14.08 -14.37
C LEU A 174 -10.30 14.95 -15.28
N LYS A 175 -10.92 14.36 -16.32
CA LYS A 175 -11.86 15.06 -17.18
C LYS A 175 -13.10 15.55 -16.41
N TRP A 176 -13.65 14.70 -15.55
CA TRP A 176 -14.79 15.05 -14.70
C TRP A 176 -14.46 16.20 -13.74
N LEU A 177 -13.32 16.13 -13.05
CA LEU A 177 -12.86 17.18 -12.13
C LEU A 177 -12.70 18.52 -12.84
N ARG A 178 -12.02 18.53 -14.01
CA ARG A 178 -11.85 19.76 -14.82
C ARG A 178 -13.16 20.32 -15.36
N GLY A 179 -14.17 19.48 -15.58
CA GLY A 179 -15.51 19.91 -16.00
C GLY A 179 -16.35 20.51 -14.86
N HIS A 180 -16.08 20.15 -13.59
CA HIS A 180 -16.88 20.59 -12.46
C HIS A 180 -16.17 21.59 -11.54
N MET A 181 -14.87 21.80 -11.72
CA MET A 181 -14.06 22.71 -10.90
C MET A 181 -13.25 23.64 -11.78
N LYS A 182 -13.15 24.90 -11.36
CA LYS A 182 -12.21 25.84 -11.95
C LYS A 182 -10.80 25.47 -11.46
N VAL A 183 -9.89 25.21 -12.39
CA VAL A 183 -8.53 24.79 -12.09
C VAL A 183 -7.55 25.81 -12.63
N THR A 184 -6.51 26.14 -11.85
CA THR A 184 -5.42 27.01 -12.32
C THR A 184 -4.47 26.23 -13.25
N ASP A 185 -3.89 26.92 -14.22
CA ASP A 185 -2.91 26.32 -15.14
C ASP A 185 -1.54 26.11 -14.48
N SER A 186 -1.26 26.78 -13.37
CA SER A 186 0.02 26.74 -12.69
C SER A 186 -0.09 26.37 -11.21
N LEU A 187 1.02 25.87 -10.67
CA LEU A 187 1.19 25.61 -9.25
C LEU A 187 1.30 26.92 -8.47
N HIS A 188 0.71 26.97 -7.29
CA HIS A 188 0.75 28.13 -6.38
C HIS A 188 1.40 27.75 -5.03
N GLY A 189 2.67 27.31 -5.09
CA GLY A 189 3.37 26.75 -3.94
C GLY A 189 2.62 25.53 -3.41
N GLU A 190 2.52 25.40 -2.09
CA GLU A 190 1.84 24.28 -1.43
C GLU A 190 0.32 24.42 -1.33
N ARG A 191 -0.31 25.42 -2.00
CA ARG A 191 -1.73 25.69 -1.86
C ARG A 191 -2.55 24.76 -2.75
N PHE A 192 -3.56 24.12 -2.18
CA PHE A 192 -4.55 23.33 -2.92
C PHE A 192 -5.62 24.19 -3.58
N PHE A 193 -5.93 25.33 -2.97
CA PHE A 193 -6.91 26.29 -3.47
C PHE A 193 -6.35 27.71 -3.42
N VAL A 194 -6.71 28.50 -4.40
CA VAL A 194 -6.38 29.93 -4.49
C VAL A 194 -7.61 30.73 -4.88
N MET A 195 -7.65 31.99 -4.44
CA MET A 195 -8.67 32.95 -4.86
C MET A 195 -8.09 33.80 -5.99
N GLN A 196 -8.78 33.84 -7.13
CA GLN A 196 -8.47 34.72 -8.25
C GLN A 196 -9.77 35.46 -8.65
N ASP A 197 -9.75 36.76 -8.65
CA ASP A 197 -10.89 37.64 -8.99
C ASP A 197 -12.16 37.29 -8.20
N GLY A 198 -12.02 37.01 -6.91
CA GLY A 198 -13.14 36.65 -6.04
C GLY A 198 -13.69 35.22 -6.21
N VAL A 199 -13.08 34.41 -7.10
CA VAL A 199 -13.49 33.02 -7.38
C VAL A 199 -12.44 32.03 -6.84
N ARG A 200 -12.92 30.94 -6.25
CA ARG A 200 -12.05 29.86 -5.75
C ARG A 200 -11.66 28.91 -6.88
N TYR A 201 -10.36 28.75 -7.08
CA TYR A 201 -9.77 27.82 -8.03
C TYR A 201 -9.04 26.69 -7.30
N ALA A 202 -9.17 25.47 -7.80
CA ALA A 202 -8.31 24.36 -7.40
C ALA A 202 -6.97 24.46 -8.14
N THR A 203 -5.89 23.98 -7.51
CA THR A 203 -4.57 23.92 -8.16
C THR A 203 -4.29 22.52 -8.72
N PRO A 204 -3.32 22.35 -9.62
CA PRO A 204 -2.86 21.02 -10.05
C PRO A 204 -2.43 20.12 -8.88
N LEU A 205 -1.95 20.71 -7.78
CA LEU A 205 -1.60 19.98 -6.56
C LEU A 205 -2.81 19.29 -5.91
N PHE A 206 -3.97 19.94 -5.92
CA PHE A 206 -5.22 19.37 -5.43
C PHE A 206 -5.73 18.24 -6.34
N LEU A 207 -5.64 18.41 -7.66
CA LEU A 207 -6.00 17.34 -8.59
C LEU A 207 -5.12 16.11 -8.42
N ALA A 208 -3.81 16.31 -8.21
CA ALA A 208 -2.88 15.21 -7.93
C ALA A 208 -3.26 14.48 -6.62
N LEU A 209 -3.63 15.21 -5.56
CA LEU A 209 -4.09 14.60 -4.31
C LEU A 209 -5.32 13.72 -4.55
N ILE A 210 -6.35 14.22 -5.23
CA ILE A 210 -7.55 13.42 -5.52
C ILE A 210 -7.21 12.16 -6.31
N LEU A 211 -6.34 12.26 -7.33
CA LEU A 211 -5.95 11.10 -8.13
C LEU A 211 -5.09 10.11 -7.34
N VAL A 212 -4.27 10.57 -6.41
CA VAL A 212 -3.52 9.72 -5.46
C VAL A 212 -4.50 8.93 -4.59
N GLU A 213 -5.49 9.61 -3.99
CA GLU A 213 -6.51 8.96 -3.15
C GLU A 213 -7.36 7.95 -3.92
N ILE A 214 -7.79 8.30 -5.12
CA ILE A 214 -8.57 7.39 -5.97
C ILE A 214 -7.73 6.19 -6.42
N SER A 215 -6.45 6.39 -6.75
CA SER A 215 -5.57 5.27 -7.09
C SER A 215 -5.38 4.34 -5.89
N ASP A 216 -5.19 4.88 -4.68
CA ASP A 216 -5.09 4.05 -3.48
C ASP A 216 -6.39 3.27 -3.21
N LEU A 217 -7.55 3.89 -3.40
CA LEU A 217 -8.84 3.21 -3.29
C LEU A 217 -8.96 2.04 -4.29
N ILE A 218 -8.53 2.23 -5.54
CA ILE A 218 -8.54 1.17 -6.55
C ILE A 218 -7.62 0.02 -6.13
N PHE A 219 -6.41 0.32 -5.65
CA PHE A 219 -5.47 -0.71 -5.17
C PHE A 219 -5.96 -1.41 -3.90
N ALA A 220 -6.69 -0.71 -3.03
CA ALA A 220 -7.29 -1.30 -1.85
C ALA A 220 -8.35 -2.36 -2.18
N VAL A 221 -9.04 -2.23 -3.32
CA VAL A 221 -9.98 -3.25 -3.83
C VAL A 221 -9.29 -4.58 -4.13
N ASP A 222 -8.03 -4.54 -4.56
CA ASP A 222 -7.22 -5.74 -4.79
C ASP A 222 -6.56 -6.26 -3.52
N SER A 223 -5.96 -5.36 -2.71
CA SER A 223 -5.13 -5.75 -1.56
C SER A 223 -5.94 -6.23 -0.36
N ILE A 224 -7.07 -5.62 -0.05
CA ILE A 224 -7.90 -5.99 1.10
C ILE A 224 -8.43 -7.43 0.98
N PRO A 225 -9.04 -7.87 -0.13
CA PRO A 225 -9.39 -9.27 -0.33
C PRO A 225 -8.19 -10.22 -0.23
N ALA A 226 -7.01 -9.82 -0.73
CA ALA A 226 -5.81 -10.63 -0.64
C ALA A 226 -5.39 -10.90 0.81
N ILE A 227 -5.54 -9.92 1.72
CA ILE A 227 -5.26 -10.11 3.14
C ILE A 227 -6.36 -10.94 3.81
N PHE A 228 -7.63 -10.76 3.44
CA PHE A 228 -8.73 -11.62 3.94
C PHE A 228 -8.58 -13.08 3.53
N ALA A 229 -7.87 -13.39 2.45
CA ALA A 229 -7.48 -14.75 2.09
C ALA A 229 -6.47 -15.38 3.06
N ILE A 230 -5.73 -14.56 3.81
CA ILE A 230 -4.74 -15.01 4.80
C ILE A 230 -5.38 -15.16 6.17
N THR A 231 -6.21 -14.19 6.57
CA THR A 231 -6.84 -14.15 7.88
C THR A 231 -8.21 -13.51 7.83
N GLY A 232 -9.18 -14.08 8.56
CA GLY A 232 -10.50 -13.46 8.78
C GLY A 232 -10.55 -12.52 9.98
N ASP A 233 -9.42 -12.31 10.69
CA ASP A 233 -9.36 -11.46 11.88
C ASP A 233 -9.23 -9.98 11.50
N PRO A 234 -10.25 -9.12 11.72
CA PRO A 234 -10.20 -7.71 11.33
C PRO A 234 -9.06 -6.93 11.99
N PHE A 235 -8.63 -7.32 13.19
CA PHE A 235 -7.51 -6.69 13.88
C PHE A 235 -6.20 -6.96 13.12
N ILE A 236 -5.94 -8.19 12.71
CA ILE A 236 -4.75 -8.55 11.93
C ILE A 236 -4.79 -7.89 10.55
N VAL A 237 -5.95 -7.92 9.87
CA VAL A 237 -6.12 -7.27 8.55
C VAL A 237 -5.82 -5.79 8.64
N LEU A 238 -6.39 -5.07 9.61
CA LEU A 238 -6.17 -3.63 9.74
C LEU A 238 -4.75 -3.30 10.16
N THR A 239 -4.20 -3.99 11.16
CA THR A 239 -2.86 -3.69 11.67
C THR A 239 -1.80 -3.95 10.61
N SER A 240 -1.82 -5.09 9.91
CA SER A 240 -0.86 -5.41 8.86
C SER A 240 -0.94 -4.41 7.70
N ASN A 241 -2.14 -3.98 7.32
CA ASN A 241 -2.38 -3.00 6.27
C ASN A 241 -1.84 -1.62 6.66
N VAL A 242 -2.19 -1.10 7.84
CA VAL A 242 -1.76 0.22 8.30
C VAL A 242 -0.24 0.28 8.49
N PHE A 243 0.39 -0.75 9.06
CA PHE A 243 1.85 -0.81 9.17
C PHE A 243 2.55 -0.83 7.81
N ALA A 244 1.96 -1.45 6.80
CA ALA A 244 2.51 -1.45 5.45
C ALA A 244 2.40 -0.08 4.77
N ILE A 245 1.30 0.67 5.02
CA ILE A 245 1.09 2.04 4.51
C ILE A 245 2.02 3.04 5.22
N LEU A 246 2.20 2.88 6.53
CA LEU A 246 3.18 3.67 7.27
C LEU A 246 4.57 3.42 6.68
N GLY A 247 5.27 4.49 6.35
CA GLY A 247 6.54 4.42 5.63
C GLY A 247 6.43 4.38 4.11
N LEU A 248 5.21 4.43 3.50
CA LEU A 248 5.05 4.60 2.05
C LEU A 248 5.75 5.86 1.55
N ARG A 249 5.74 6.93 2.33
CA ARG A 249 6.41 8.18 1.99
C ARG A 249 7.93 8.02 1.90
N ALA A 250 8.54 7.34 2.86
CA ALA A 250 9.98 7.03 2.80
C ALA A 250 10.29 6.13 1.59
N MET A 251 9.45 5.12 1.34
CA MET A 251 9.56 4.23 0.19
C MET A 251 9.36 4.99 -1.13
N TYR A 252 8.47 5.98 -1.18
CA TYR A 252 8.28 6.85 -2.34
C TYR A 252 9.59 7.54 -2.73
N PHE A 253 10.25 8.22 -1.80
CA PHE A 253 11.51 8.91 -2.08
C PHE A 253 12.65 7.94 -2.42
N LEU A 254 12.64 6.75 -1.83
CA LEU A 254 13.60 5.70 -2.17
C LEU A 254 13.41 5.20 -3.60
N LEU A 255 12.18 4.93 -4.01
CA LEU A 255 11.84 4.40 -5.33
C LEU A 255 11.87 5.48 -6.42
N ALA A 256 11.66 6.76 -6.08
CA ALA A 256 11.79 7.86 -7.04
C ALA A 256 13.17 7.89 -7.72
N ASP A 257 14.21 7.53 -6.97
CA ASP A 257 15.58 7.42 -7.51
C ASP A 257 15.89 6.05 -8.15
N MET A 258 15.00 5.05 -7.98
CA MET A 258 15.25 3.66 -8.37
C MET A 258 14.13 3.04 -9.22
N ALA A 259 13.18 3.84 -9.71
CA ALA A 259 11.96 3.35 -10.37
C ALA A 259 12.25 2.33 -11.51
N ASP A 260 13.32 2.56 -12.28
CA ASP A 260 13.69 1.70 -13.40
C ASP A 260 14.33 0.36 -12.98
N ARG A 261 14.77 0.23 -11.71
CA ARG A 261 15.49 -0.96 -11.22
C ARG A 261 14.60 -2.15 -10.90
N PHE A 262 13.31 -1.92 -10.60
CA PHE A 262 12.36 -2.96 -10.20
C PHE A 262 11.37 -3.33 -11.29
N SER A 263 11.80 -3.30 -12.56
CA SER A 263 10.94 -3.50 -13.74
C SER A 263 10.18 -4.83 -13.77
N LEU A 264 10.69 -5.88 -13.11
CA LEU A 264 10.06 -7.20 -13.07
C LEU A 264 9.23 -7.46 -11.82
N LEU A 265 9.18 -6.53 -10.85
CA LEU A 265 8.41 -6.72 -9.61
C LEU A 265 6.91 -6.92 -9.89
N LYS A 266 6.35 -6.22 -10.88
CA LYS A 266 4.96 -6.36 -11.33
C LYS A 266 4.56 -7.79 -11.72
N TYR A 267 5.48 -8.58 -12.28
CA TYR A 267 5.24 -10.01 -12.58
C TYR A 267 5.21 -10.86 -11.31
N GLY A 268 6.09 -10.55 -10.33
CA GLY A 268 6.05 -11.18 -9.01
C GLY A 268 4.73 -10.91 -8.28
N LEU A 269 4.24 -9.66 -8.31
CA LEU A 269 2.97 -9.28 -7.72
C LEU A 269 1.78 -9.95 -8.43
N ALA A 270 1.79 -10.00 -9.77
CA ALA A 270 0.79 -10.73 -10.53
C ALA A 270 0.73 -12.21 -10.13
N ALA A 271 1.89 -12.87 -9.97
CA ALA A 271 1.96 -14.26 -9.51
C ALA A 271 1.42 -14.42 -8.08
N VAL A 272 1.70 -13.49 -7.18
CA VAL A 272 1.13 -13.46 -5.82
C VAL A 272 -0.38 -13.36 -5.87
N LEU A 273 -0.95 -12.43 -6.65
CA LEU A 273 -2.41 -12.28 -6.77
C LEU A 273 -3.09 -13.52 -7.34
N VAL A 274 -2.50 -14.15 -8.37
CA VAL A 274 -2.98 -15.42 -8.92
C VAL A 274 -2.98 -16.52 -7.85
N PHE A 275 -1.86 -16.68 -7.12
CA PHE A 275 -1.76 -17.67 -6.04
C PHE A 275 -2.80 -17.45 -4.96
N ILE A 276 -2.98 -16.20 -4.51
CA ILE A 276 -3.94 -15.85 -3.47
C ILE A 276 -5.38 -16.06 -3.98
N GLY A 277 -5.68 -15.68 -5.23
CA GLY A 277 -6.98 -15.91 -5.85
C GLY A 277 -7.34 -17.40 -5.90
N VAL A 278 -6.40 -18.26 -6.32
CA VAL A 278 -6.56 -19.71 -6.30
C VAL A 278 -6.78 -20.22 -4.88
N LYS A 279 -5.98 -19.76 -3.91
CA LYS A 279 -6.13 -20.11 -2.50
C LYS A 279 -7.53 -19.79 -1.96
N MET A 280 -8.08 -18.61 -2.28
CA MET A 280 -9.43 -18.22 -1.87
C MET A 280 -10.51 -19.10 -2.48
N ILE A 281 -10.41 -19.44 -3.75
CA ILE A 281 -11.38 -20.33 -4.43
C ILE A 281 -11.34 -21.73 -3.82
N LEU A 282 -10.18 -22.17 -3.36
CA LEU A 282 -10.00 -23.50 -2.76
C LEU A 282 -10.28 -23.55 -1.25
N ILE A 283 -10.73 -22.47 -0.62
CA ILE A 283 -10.78 -22.33 0.86
C ILE A 283 -11.58 -23.42 1.57
N ASP A 284 -12.65 -23.89 0.95
CA ASP A 284 -13.53 -24.94 1.51
C ASP A 284 -13.13 -26.36 1.05
N VAL A 285 -12.27 -26.49 0.03
CA VAL A 285 -11.78 -27.78 -0.49
C VAL A 285 -10.45 -28.17 0.12
N TYR A 286 -9.49 -27.22 0.15
CA TYR A 286 -8.15 -27.44 0.66
C TYR A 286 -7.60 -26.22 1.37
N LYS A 287 -7.35 -26.34 2.66
CA LYS A 287 -6.79 -25.24 3.47
C LYS A 287 -5.26 -25.21 3.34
N ILE A 288 -4.77 -24.25 2.54
CA ILE A 288 -3.32 -24.01 2.39
C ILE A 288 -2.78 -23.40 3.69
N PRO A 289 -1.76 -24.02 4.32
CA PRO A 289 -1.17 -23.51 5.56
C PRO A 289 -0.57 -22.11 5.38
N ILE A 290 -0.65 -21.28 6.43
CA ILE A 290 -0.18 -19.89 6.41
C ILE A 290 1.33 -19.81 6.12
N GLY A 291 2.11 -20.69 6.78
CA GLY A 291 3.56 -20.74 6.55
C GLY A 291 3.94 -21.04 5.10
N PHE A 292 3.18 -21.93 4.43
CA PHE A 292 3.37 -22.19 2.99
C PHE A 292 3.01 -20.95 2.16
N SER A 293 1.90 -20.27 2.48
CA SER A 293 1.51 -19.03 1.80
C SER A 293 2.58 -17.95 1.94
N LEU A 294 3.13 -17.77 3.15
CA LEU A 294 4.22 -16.84 3.41
C LEU A 294 5.47 -17.18 2.57
N ALA A 295 5.85 -18.45 2.52
CA ALA A 295 7.01 -18.90 1.74
C ALA A 295 6.82 -18.64 0.24
N VAL A 296 5.63 -18.91 -0.31
CA VAL A 296 5.30 -18.66 -1.73
C VAL A 296 5.35 -17.16 -2.04
N VAL A 297 4.71 -16.33 -1.23
CA VAL A 297 4.71 -14.85 -1.40
C VAL A 297 6.13 -14.31 -1.34
N ALA A 298 6.90 -14.68 -0.31
CA ALA A 298 8.29 -14.24 -0.15
C ALA A 298 9.17 -14.70 -1.32
N THR A 299 8.95 -15.91 -1.84
CA THR A 299 9.69 -16.47 -2.99
C THR A 299 9.40 -15.71 -4.27
N PHE A 300 8.13 -15.47 -4.61
CA PHE A 300 7.78 -14.74 -5.84
C PHE A 300 8.30 -13.31 -5.81
N ILE A 301 8.18 -12.62 -4.68
CA ILE A 301 8.71 -11.27 -4.51
C ILE A 301 10.24 -11.28 -4.58
N GLY A 302 10.90 -12.18 -3.85
CA GLY A 302 12.36 -12.29 -3.82
C GLY A 302 12.97 -12.60 -5.19
N ILE A 303 12.37 -13.53 -5.95
CA ILE A 303 12.80 -13.85 -7.31
C ILE A 303 12.63 -12.64 -8.22
N SER A 304 11.48 -11.95 -8.18
CA SER A 304 11.22 -10.80 -9.05
C SER A 304 12.16 -9.63 -8.78
N ILE A 305 12.51 -9.38 -7.52
CA ILE A 305 13.52 -8.39 -7.13
C ILE A 305 14.91 -8.82 -7.62
N GLY A 306 15.32 -10.07 -7.36
CA GLY A 306 16.61 -10.59 -7.77
C GLY A 306 16.81 -10.54 -9.28
N LEU A 307 15.79 -10.91 -10.06
CA LEU A 307 15.81 -10.83 -11.53
C LEU A 307 15.85 -9.38 -12.03
N SER A 308 15.11 -8.47 -11.39
CA SER A 308 15.14 -7.03 -11.72
C SER A 308 16.56 -6.46 -11.56
N LEU A 309 17.20 -6.73 -10.42
CA LEU A 309 18.56 -6.26 -10.14
C LEU A 309 19.61 -6.91 -11.07
N SER A 310 19.40 -8.17 -11.44
CA SER A 310 20.30 -8.88 -12.38
C SER A 310 20.17 -8.32 -13.80
N LYS A 311 18.96 -7.98 -14.23
CA LYS A 311 18.69 -7.34 -15.52
C LYS A 311 19.38 -5.97 -15.61
N GLU A 312 19.23 -5.14 -14.56
CA GLU A 312 19.89 -3.82 -14.48
C GLU A 312 21.42 -3.92 -14.60
N LYS A 313 22.04 -4.89 -13.88
CA LYS A 313 23.50 -5.10 -13.98
C LYS A 313 23.95 -5.47 -15.40
N ARG A 314 23.15 -6.26 -16.12
CA ARG A 314 23.44 -6.63 -17.52
C ARG A 314 23.35 -5.42 -18.45
N GLU A 315 22.33 -4.58 -18.27
CA GLU A 315 22.13 -3.40 -19.11
C GLU A 315 23.21 -2.32 -18.87
N ARG A 316 23.70 -2.20 -17.62
CA ARG A 316 24.81 -1.28 -17.27
C ARG A 316 26.19 -1.83 -17.64
N GLY A 317 26.34 -3.14 -17.77
CA GLY A 317 27.62 -3.80 -18.08
C GLY A 317 27.88 -4.05 -19.58
N ASN A 318 26.95 -3.66 -20.45
CA ASN A 318 27.10 -3.77 -21.91
C ASN A 318 27.07 -2.32 -22.48
N PRO A 319 28.27 -1.66 -22.65
CA PRO A 319 28.39 -0.32 -23.23
C PRO A 319 28.06 -0.29 -24.72
#